data_bb684ed3e7207bdc9f0cf86e3a99473d
#
_entry.id   bb684ed3e7207bdc9f0cf86e3a99473d
#
_cell.length_a   1.000
_cell.length_b   1.000
_cell.length_c   1.000
_cell.angle_alpha   90.00
_cell.angle_beta   90.00
_cell.angle_gamma   90.00
#
_symmetry.space_group_name_H-M   'P 1'
#
loop_
_entity.id
_entity.type
_entity.pdbx_description
1 polymer ?
#
loop_
_entity_poly.entity_id
_entity_poly.type
_entity_poly.pdbx_seq_one_letter_code
_entity_poly.pdbx_strand_id
1 'polypeptide(L)'
;MIETVPAQIRYVCTLAFGARLRTRSLDRLVTALLDAREEFGAVGRDAAEALRGPELDETTRREVQLRRFRKQAKLAARTPYYGRLFAELGIEARKATWTDLEALPTTPKDALKADPEAFVPAGARPAFRALTTGTTGVPTTVYFSHAEFEATVALGAISVLLGRQVEPGDVVQLSVSSRALFPVMLAAQIAARVGAVVYQAGFVDPAHALALLAEKRSLPGHSPQANVLSTVPSYLGSLVERGAELGYRPRDFGVERIVLGGEVATQGLRDRAARLFGDVEYVEPYAATEIFGTGALTCLSGHLHFPVPPGLVEVLSLDGRHPAEPGEPGTLVVTPFAPYRTTTVVLRYDTADVVRVPADPPTCELSTIPATSHVLGKLARSIPHAGGWTFPRDVVEALEALEEVPLPARFGMRADGGGVAVEAVAREDDARTRRRIATALERRLPLRGVRVVTDPAALEDPALLRTDLREHSFSEFALSPLHEAVPA
;
A
#
# COMPACT_ATOMS: atom_id res chain seq x y z
N MET A 1 32.43 6.61 10.26
CA MET A 1 31.72 7.87 10.59
C MET A 1 32.05 9.02 9.64
N ILE A 2 33.30 9.38 9.39
CA ILE A 2 33.64 10.54 8.53
C ILE A 2 33.14 10.40 7.09
N GLU A 3 33.09 9.21 6.52
CA GLU A 3 32.63 8.97 5.14
C GLU A 3 31.11 9.11 4.94
N THR A 4 30.32 8.98 5.99
CA THR A 4 28.85 9.08 5.92
C THR A 4 28.34 10.51 6.00
N VAL A 5 29.10 11.43 6.63
CA VAL A 5 28.72 12.84 6.78
C VAL A 5 28.37 13.51 5.43
N PRO A 6 29.17 13.36 4.34
CA PRO A 6 28.78 13.91 3.04
C PRO A 6 27.49 13.29 2.46
N ALA A 7 27.21 12.01 2.74
CA ALA A 7 25.99 11.34 2.30
C ALA A 7 24.76 11.86 3.07
N GLN A 8 24.89 12.04 4.37
CA GLN A 8 23.85 12.64 5.22
C GLN A 8 23.55 14.08 4.82
N ILE A 9 24.57 14.92 4.62
CA ILE A 9 24.40 16.31 4.15
C ILE A 9 23.69 16.33 2.79
N ARG A 10 24.07 15.46 1.85
CA ARG A 10 23.39 15.38 0.54
C ARG A 10 21.94 14.91 0.68
N TYR A 11 21.68 13.96 1.57
CA TYR A 11 20.32 13.50 1.85
C TYR A 11 19.48 14.64 2.43
N VAL A 12 19.97 15.33 3.44
CA VAL A 12 19.32 16.53 4.02
C VAL A 12 19.10 17.62 2.96
N CYS A 13 20.11 17.92 2.13
CA CYS A 13 19.94 18.85 1.01
C CYS A 13 18.90 18.39 -0.01
N THR A 14 18.76 17.08 -0.23
CA THR A 14 17.72 16.54 -1.10
C THR A 14 16.35 16.72 -0.45
N LEU A 15 16.22 16.45 0.83
CA LEU A 15 14.98 16.67 1.58
C LEU A 15 14.60 18.15 1.61
N ALA A 16 15.52 19.04 1.93
CA ALA A 16 15.26 20.47 2.10
C ALA A 16 15.10 21.22 0.76
N PHE A 17 15.94 20.92 -0.22
CA PHE A 17 16.05 21.69 -1.46
C PHE A 17 15.74 20.90 -2.73
N GLY A 18 15.37 19.59 -2.60
CA GLY A 18 15.15 18.69 -3.73
C GLY A 18 16.39 18.56 -4.63
N ALA A 19 17.58 18.48 -4.06
CA ALA A 19 18.80 18.20 -4.79
C ALA A 19 18.76 16.80 -5.41
N ARG A 20 19.64 16.53 -6.39
CA ARG A 20 19.70 15.22 -7.03
C ARG A 20 20.11 14.14 -6.02
N LEU A 21 19.26 13.13 -5.84
CA LEU A 21 19.62 11.91 -5.13
C LEU A 21 20.71 11.15 -5.90
N ARG A 22 21.76 10.74 -5.20
CA ARG A 22 22.79 9.87 -5.75
C ARG A 22 22.69 8.53 -5.03
N THR A 23 22.43 7.46 -5.75
CA THR A 23 22.31 6.09 -5.24
C THR A 23 23.48 5.72 -4.33
N ARG A 24 24.72 6.01 -4.74
CA ARG A 24 25.92 5.77 -3.91
C ARG A 24 25.89 6.45 -2.53
N SER A 25 25.22 7.60 -2.40
CA SER A 25 25.09 8.27 -1.10
C SER A 25 24.06 7.57 -0.22
N LEU A 26 22.99 7.08 -0.80
CA LEU A 26 21.98 6.28 -0.10
C LEU A 26 22.55 4.92 0.31
N ASP A 27 23.31 4.27 -0.56
CA ASP A 27 23.97 2.99 -0.25
C ASP A 27 24.91 3.11 0.96
N ARG A 28 25.69 4.20 1.04
CA ARG A 28 26.52 4.49 2.21
C ARG A 28 25.71 4.67 3.49
N LEU A 29 24.52 5.26 3.40
CA LEU A 29 23.64 5.41 4.56
C LEU A 29 23.08 4.05 5.00
N VAL A 30 22.69 3.18 4.06
CA VAL A 30 22.27 1.81 4.38
C VAL A 30 23.40 1.05 5.08
N THR A 31 24.62 1.05 4.50
CA THR A 31 25.79 0.42 5.09
C THR A 31 26.06 0.94 6.51
N ALA A 32 26.04 2.29 6.69
CA ALA A 32 26.26 2.87 8.01
C ALA A 32 25.20 2.51 9.05
N LEU A 33 23.95 2.32 8.63
CA LEU A 33 22.89 1.84 9.51
C LEU A 33 23.10 0.37 9.91
N LEU A 34 23.54 -0.46 8.96
CA LEU A 34 23.87 -1.86 9.23
C LEU A 34 25.08 -1.98 10.18
N ASP A 35 26.16 -1.23 9.92
CA ASP A 35 27.35 -1.17 10.78
C ASP A 35 26.99 -0.70 12.19
N ALA A 36 26.19 0.37 12.30
CA ALA A 36 25.74 0.89 13.60
C ALA A 36 24.88 -0.14 14.34
N ARG A 37 24.05 -0.89 13.62
CA ARG A 37 23.24 -1.95 14.21
C ARG A 37 24.09 -3.12 14.71
N GLU A 38 25.14 -3.51 13.98
CA GLU A 38 26.07 -4.56 14.40
C GLU A 38 26.82 -4.15 15.67
N GLU A 39 27.24 -2.87 15.75
CA GLU A 39 28.00 -2.34 16.90
C GLU A 39 27.13 -2.07 18.14
N PHE A 40 25.92 -1.51 17.95
CA PHE A 40 25.08 -0.99 19.06
C PHE A 40 23.77 -1.79 19.24
N GLY A 41 23.50 -2.77 18.41
CA GLY A 41 22.23 -3.52 18.43
C GLY A 41 21.12 -2.82 17.65
N ALA A 42 19.93 -3.43 17.70
CA ALA A 42 18.76 -2.88 17.01
C ALA A 42 18.39 -1.49 17.54
N VAL A 43 18.13 -0.56 16.62
CA VAL A 43 17.62 0.77 16.97
C VAL A 43 16.30 0.59 17.73
N GLY A 44 16.12 1.29 18.88
CA GLY A 44 14.88 1.21 19.64
C GLY A 44 13.66 1.69 18.82
N ARG A 45 12.44 1.39 19.30
CA ARG A 45 11.19 1.86 18.64
C ARG A 45 11.13 3.38 18.49
N ASP A 46 11.90 4.13 19.29
CA ASP A 46 12.08 5.59 19.17
C ASP A 46 12.73 6.02 17.85
N ALA A 47 13.26 5.09 17.06
CA ALA A 47 13.75 5.35 15.70
C ALA A 47 12.64 5.79 14.72
N ALA A 48 11.38 5.62 15.06
CA ALA A 48 10.29 6.30 14.37
C ALA A 48 10.53 7.81 14.28
N GLU A 49 11.19 8.41 15.28
CA GLU A 49 11.64 9.80 15.25
C GLU A 49 12.58 10.10 14.09
N ALA A 50 13.47 9.20 13.73
CA ALA A 50 14.38 9.38 12.60
C ALA A 50 13.64 9.39 11.26
N LEU A 51 12.48 8.74 11.15
CA LEU A 51 11.62 8.77 9.97
C LEU A 51 10.78 10.04 9.88
N ARG A 52 10.55 10.73 11.02
CA ARG A 52 9.75 11.96 11.07
C ARG A 52 10.37 13.11 10.28
N GLY A 53 11.69 13.13 10.17
CA GLY A 53 12.40 14.30 9.67
C GLY A 53 12.28 15.49 10.64
N PRO A 54 12.79 16.68 10.27
CA PRO A 54 12.64 17.86 11.10
C PRO A 54 11.17 18.26 11.22
N GLU A 55 10.72 18.63 12.43
CA GLU A 55 9.44 19.28 12.62
C GLU A 55 9.44 20.59 11.83
N LEU A 56 8.57 20.67 10.86
CA LEU A 56 8.37 21.87 10.06
C LEU A 56 7.05 22.52 10.47
N ASP A 57 7.09 23.77 10.88
CA ASP A 57 5.87 24.56 10.97
C ASP A 57 5.15 24.62 9.61
N GLU A 58 3.87 24.93 9.62
CA GLU A 58 3.04 24.89 8.42
C GLU A 58 3.58 25.80 7.31
N THR A 59 4.05 26.99 7.66
CA THR A 59 4.59 27.96 6.71
C THR A 59 5.84 27.42 6.01
N THR A 60 6.79 26.94 6.79
CA THR A 60 8.03 26.32 6.27
C THR A 60 7.72 25.09 5.42
N ARG A 61 6.78 24.27 5.86
CA ARG A 61 6.32 23.10 5.10
C ARG A 61 5.75 23.50 3.74
N ARG A 62 4.84 24.47 3.69
CA ARG A 62 4.28 25.00 2.44
C ARG A 62 5.34 25.58 1.52
N GLU A 63 6.31 26.31 2.03
CA GLU A 63 7.42 26.84 1.22
C GLU A 63 8.29 25.72 0.61
N VAL A 64 8.61 24.68 1.40
CA VAL A 64 9.37 23.52 0.91
C VAL A 64 8.59 22.80 -0.19
N GLN A 65 7.31 22.56 0.04
CA GLN A 65 6.43 21.91 -0.94
C GLN A 65 6.29 22.73 -2.23
N LEU A 66 6.13 24.06 -2.14
CA LEU A 66 6.03 24.93 -3.32
C LEU A 66 7.32 24.92 -4.15
N ARG A 67 8.49 24.97 -3.50
CA ARG A 67 9.78 24.84 -4.21
C ARG A 67 9.91 23.51 -4.93
N ARG A 68 9.42 22.41 -4.33
CA ARG A 68 9.43 21.09 -4.95
C ARG A 68 8.40 20.97 -6.07
N PHE A 69 7.21 21.52 -5.86
CA PHE A 69 6.19 21.61 -6.90
C PHE A 69 6.71 22.33 -8.14
N ARG A 70 7.41 23.50 -8.00
CA ARG A 70 8.02 24.20 -9.12
C ARG A 70 9.04 23.33 -9.89
N LYS A 71 9.79 22.48 -9.20
CA LYS A 71 10.69 21.53 -9.88
C LYS A 71 9.91 20.46 -10.64
N GLN A 72 8.86 19.92 -10.03
CA GLN A 72 8.01 18.93 -10.67
C GLN A 72 7.26 19.54 -11.85
N ALA A 73 6.73 20.76 -11.72
CA ALA A 73 6.07 21.49 -12.79
C ALA A 73 6.99 21.71 -14.02
N LYS A 74 8.28 22.06 -13.79
CA LYS A 74 9.27 22.15 -14.88
C LYS A 74 9.46 20.82 -15.62
N LEU A 75 9.40 19.72 -14.90
CA LEU A 75 9.50 18.39 -15.49
C LEU A 75 8.21 18.03 -16.21
N ALA A 76 7.06 18.29 -15.60
CA ALA A 76 5.74 18.10 -16.18
C ALA A 76 5.53 18.88 -17.48
N ALA A 77 5.98 20.15 -17.54
CA ALA A 77 5.93 20.96 -18.76
C ALA A 77 6.66 20.35 -19.97
N ARG A 78 7.53 19.37 -19.76
CA ARG A 78 8.23 18.62 -20.81
C ARG A 78 7.48 17.35 -21.26
N THR A 79 6.34 17.06 -20.66
CA THR A 79 5.46 15.97 -21.08
C THR A 79 4.44 16.48 -22.10
N PRO A 80 3.99 15.64 -23.06
CA PRO A 80 2.93 16.05 -23.99
C PRO A 80 1.63 16.44 -23.27
N TYR A 81 1.25 15.73 -22.21
CA TYR A 81 0.02 16.00 -21.46
C TYR A 81 0.04 17.35 -20.76
N TYR A 82 0.99 17.58 -19.85
CA TYR A 82 1.05 18.82 -19.07
C TYR A 82 1.60 20.00 -19.86
N GLY A 83 2.40 19.78 -20.92
CA GLY A 83 2.85 20.85 -21.79
C GLY A 83 1.68 21.56 -22.45
N ARG A 84 0.67 20.82 -22.95
CA ARG A 84 -0.58 21.39 -23.49
C ARG A 84 -1.41 22.05 -22.37
N LEU A 85 -1.66 21.37 -21.29
CA LEU A 85 -2.48 21.88 -20.18
C LEU A 85 -1.93 23.18 -19.60
N PHE A 86 -0.60 23.28 -19.42
CA PHE A 86 0.04 24.52 -18.93
C PHE A 86 -0.09 25.69 -19.92
N ALA A 87 0.01 25.42 -21.22
CA ALA A 87 -0.22 26.43 -22.25
C ALA A 87 -1.66 26.93 -22.24
N GLU A 88 -2.64 26.02 -22.12
CA GLU A 88 -4.07 26.35 -22.05
C GLU A 88 -4.42 27.19 -20.81
N LEU A 89 -3.82 26.87 -19.65
CA LEU A 89 -4.05 27.58 -18.38
C LEU A 89 -3.13 28.79 -18.17
N GLY A 90 -2.19 29.07 -19.08
CA GLY A 90 -1.25 30.15 -18.93
C GLY A 90 -0.23 29.96 -17.77
N ILE A 91 0.03 28.73 -17.34
CA ILE A 91 0.91 28.43 -16.21
C ILE A 91 2.37 28.46 -16.62
N GLU A 92 3.15 29.37 -16.03
CA GLU A 92 4.59 29.40 -16.17
C GLU A 92 5.25 28.46 -15.14
N ALA A 93 5.62 27.23 -15.55
CA ALA A 93 6.13 26.17 -14.68
C ALA A 93 7.28 26.57 -13.74
N ARG A 94 8.12 27.55 -14.15
CA ARG A 94 9.26 28.04 -13.32
C ARG A 94 8.83 28.94 -12.18
N LYS A 95 7.71 29.60 -12.33
CA LYS A 95 7.14 30.57 -11.38
C LYS A 95 5.85 30.06 -10.73
N ALA A 96 5.47 28.82 -11.00
CA ALA A 96 4.24 28.24 -10.51
C ALA A 96 3.98 28.54 -9.03
N THR A 97 2.75 28.90 -8.71
CA THR A 97 2.28 29.28 -7.38
C THR A 97 1.34 28.20 -6.81
N TRP A 98 0.89 28.39 -5.60
CA TRP A 98 -0.18 27.56 -5.04
C TRP A 98 -1.49 27.73 -5.82
N THR A 99 -1.81 28.96 -6.24
CA THR A 99 -2.97 29.22 -7.08
C THR A 99 -2.92 28.48 -8.41
N ASP A 100 -1.73 28.41 -9.03
CA ASP A 100 -1.56 27.62 -10.25
C ASP A 100 -1.75 26.11 -10.01
N LEU A 101 -1.30 25.59 -8.85
CA LEU A 101 -1.56 24.20 -8.49
C LEU A 101 -3.07 23.95 -8.31
N GLU A 102 -3.75 24.82 -7.59
CA GLU A 102 -5.19 24.73 -7.32
C GLU A 102 -6.01 24.84 -8.61
N ALA A 103 -5.54 25.63 -9.57
CA ALA A 103 -6.17 25.78 -10.90
C ALA A 103 -5.98 24.53 -11.79
N LEU A 104 -4.96 23.69 -11.53
CA LEU A 104 -4.80 22.45 -12.27
C LEU A 104 -5.94 21.48 -11.94
N PRO A 105 -6.63 20.92 -12.94
CA PRO A 105 -7.57 19.84 -12.70
C PRO A 105 -6.82 18.63 -12.11
N THR A 106 -7.54 17.77 -11.40
CA THR A 106 -6.99 16.46 -11.01
C THR A 106 -6.71 15.64 -12.27
N THR A 107 -5.63 14.85 -12.22
CA THR A 107 -5.28 13.92 -13.29
C THR A 107 -6.02 12.60 -13.05
N PRO A 108 -7.03 12.27 -13.84
CA PRO A 108 -7.79 11.04 -13.65
C PRO A 108 -6.97 9.82 -14.10
N LYS A 109 -7.21 8.70 -13.46
CA LYS A 109 -6.55 7.42 -13.79
C LYS A 109 -6.75 7.04 -15.27
N ASP A 110 -7.90 7.34 -15.84
CA ASP A 110 -8.23 7.00 -17.23
C ASP A 110 -7.39 7.79 -18.25
N ALA A 111 -6.98 9.02 -17.94
CA ALA A 111 -6.06 9.76 -18.79
C ALA A 111 -4.69 9.06 -18.89
N LEU A 112 -4.15 8.60 -17.75
CA LEU A 112 -2.89 7.84 -17.72
C LEU A 112 -3.03 6.47 -18.39
N LYS A 113 -4.19 5.82 -18.30
CA LYS A 113 -4.46 4.54 -18.99
C LYS A 113 -4.53 4.72 -20.51
N ALA A 114 -5.16 5.79 -20.98
CA ALA A 114 -5.39 6.04 -22.38
C ALA A 114 -4.09 6.33 -23.16
N ASP A 115 -3.18 7.10 -22.56
CA ASP A 115 -1.92 7.49 -23.20
C ASP A 115 -0.81 7.65 -22.14
N PRO A 116 -0.23 6.55 -21.63
CA PRO A 116 0.80 6.60 -20.58
C PRO A 116 2.09 7.29 -21.06
N GLU A 117 2.39 7.28 -22.36
CA GLU A 117 3.56 7.94 -22.96
C GLU A 117 3.43 9.47 -22.91
N ALA A 118 2.20 9.99 -22.93
CA ALA A 118 1.95 11.44 -22.81
C ALA A 118 2.40 12.02 -21.47
N PHE A 119 2.64 11.17 -20.46
CA PHE A 119 3.13 11.56 -19.14
C PHE A 119 4.65 11.40 -18.96
N VAL A 120 5.36 10.99 -20.02
CA VAL A 120 6.80 10.81 -19.98
C VAL A 120 7.50 12.06 -20.51
N PRO A 121 8.39 12.72 -19.70
CA PRO A 121 9.07 13.94 -20.12
C PRO A 121 10.04 13.69 -21.27
N ALA A 122 10.13 14.63 -22.19
CA ALA A 122 11.12 14.58 -23.25
C ALA A 122 12.55 14.41 -22.68
N GLY A 123 13.29 13.42 -23.17
CA GLY A 123 14.63 13.05 -22.74
C GLY A 123 14.66 12.19 -21.45
N ALA A 124 13.53 11.73 -20.92
CA ALA A 124 13.51 10.68 -19.93
C ALA A 124 14.09 9.37 -20.52
N ARG A 125 14.62 8.52 -19.64
CA ARG A 125 15.19 7.21 -20.03
C ARG A 125 14.49 6.10 -19.24
N PRO A 126 13.30 5.66 -19.66
CA PRO A 126 12.62 4.54 -19.05
C PRO A 126 13.49 3.27 -19.12
N ALA A 127 13.53 2.52 -18.02
CA ALA A 127 14.20 1.23 -17.91
C ALA A 127 13.21 0.10 -17.58
N PHE A 128 12.11 0.46 -16.91
CA PHE A 128 11.07 -0.49 -16.51
C PHE A 128 9.71 0.02 -16.95
N ARG A 129 8.88 -0.91 -17.42
CA ARG A 129 7.45 -0.76 -17.63
C ARG A 129 6.73 -1.56 -16.57
N ALA A 130 6.07 -0.90 -15.64
CA ALA A 130 5.24 -1.52 -14.63
C ALA A 130 3.77 -1.50 -15.05
N LEU A 131 3.05 -2.54 -14.69
CA LEU A 131 1.60 -2.64 -14.83
C LEU A 131 0.98 -2.66 -13.44
N THR A 132 -0.10 -1.93 -13.25
CA THR A 132 -0.89 -2.06 -12.03
C THR A 132 -1.66 -3.38 -12.05
N THR A 133 -2.08 -3.88 -10.89
CA THR A 133 -2.82 -5.16 -10.77
C THR A 133 -4.17 -5.16 -11.46
N GLY A 134 -4.67 -3.98 -11.88
CA GLY A 134 -5.87 -3.88 -12.72
C GLY A 134 -7.18 -4.30 -12.04
N THR A 135 -7.30 -4.11 -10.72
CA THR A 135 -8.53 -4.41 -9.95
C THR A 135 -9.82 -3.79 -10.53
N THR A 136 -9.68 -2.82 -11.42
CA THR A 136 -10.79 -2.13 -12.11
C THR A 136 -10.82 -2.41 -13.62
N GLY A 137 -10.22 -3.50 -14.12
CA GLY A 137 -10.17 -3.85 -15.54
C GLY A 137 -8.76 -3.70 -16.15
N VAL A 138 -8.59 -2.92 -17.23
CA VAL A 138 -7.31 -2.77 -17.93
C VAL A 138 -6.24 -2.18 -17.01
N PRO A 139 -5.05 -2.84 -16.87
CA PRO A 139 -3.94 -2.34 -16.08
C PRO A 139 -3.43 -0.98 -16.57
N THR A 140 -3.06 -0.11 -15.63
CA THR A 140 -2.38 1.15 -15.96
C THR A 140 -0.89 0.90 -16.19
N THR A 141 -0.35 1.44 -17.28
CA THR A 141 1.10 1.41 -17.56
C THR A 141 1.80 2.59 -16.88
N VAL A 142 2.92 2.30 -16.22
CA VAL A 142 3.76 3.28 -15.56
C VAL A 142 5.22 3.00 -15.89
N TYR A 143 5.99 4.03 -16.25
CA TYR A 143 7.40 3.91 -16.59
C TYR A 143 8.28 4.39 -15.44
N PHE A 144 9.40 3.70 -15.24
CA PHE A 144 10.44 4.06 -14.26
C PHE A 144 11.81 4.05 -14.92
N SER A 145 12.64 4.98 -14.54
CA SER A 145 14.07 4.93 -14.86
C SER A 145 14.82 3.99 -13.89
N HIS A 146 15.98 3.51 -14.30
CA HIS A 146 16.86 2.76 -13.42
C HIS A 146 17.24 3.56 -12.16
N ALA A 147 17.47 4.87 -12.28
CA ALA A 147 17.81 5.72 -11.14
C ALA A 147 16.66 5.85 -10.12
N GLU A 148 15.41 5.91 -10.56
CA GLU A 148 14.24 5.90 -9.68
C GLU A 148 14.13 4.57 -8.94
N PHE A 149 14.32 3.46 -9.65
CA PHE A 149 14.29 2.13 -9.05
C PHE A 149 15.33 1.98 -7.94
N GLU A 150 16.59 2.26 -8.25
CA GLU A 150 17.70 2.17 -7.30
C GLU A 150 17.55 3.10 -6.10
N ALA A 151 17.10 4.34 -6.33
CA ALA A 151 16.84 5.29 -5.26
C ALA A 151 15.70 4.79 -4.35
N THR A 152 14.67 4.21 -4.92
CA THR A 152 13.54 3.65 -4.16
C THR A 152 13.96 2.42 -3.35
N VAL A 153 14.77 1.53 -3.92
CA VAL A 153 15.32 0.39 -3.18
C VAL A 153 16.15 0.85 -1.98
N ALA A 154 17.04 1.82 -2.17
CA ALA A 154 17.89 2.31 -1.08
C ALA A 154 17.08 3.04 0.01
N LEU A 155 16.11 3.88 -0.37
CA LEU A 155 15.22 4.55 0.58
C LEU A 155 14.32 3.57 1.30
N GLY A 156 13.80 2.56 0.60
CA GLY A 156 13.04 1.46 1.18
C GLY A 156 13.86 0.68 2.20
N ALA A 157 15.13 0.37 1.90
CA ALA A 157 16.03 -0.29 2.84
C ALA A 157 16.25 0.53 4.11
N ILE A 158 16.46 1.85 3.98
CA ILE A 158 16.54 2.75 5.14
C ILE A 158 15.24 2.71 5.94
N SER A 159 14.09 2.80 5.27
CA SER A 159 12.78 2.82 5.91
C SER A 159 12.49 1.53 6.68
N VAL A 160 12.73 0.36 6.08
CA VAL A 160 12.45 -0.92 6.74
C VAL A 160 13.41 -1.21 7.91
N LEU A 161 14.67 -0.75 7.83
CA LEU A 161 15.64 -0.86 8.93
C LEU A 161 15.22 0.02 10.12
N LEU A 162 14.90 1.29 9.85
CA LEU A 162 14.48 2.23 10.89
C LEU A 162 13.12 1.85 11.49
N GLY A 163 12.19 1.36 10.67
CA GLY A 163 10.88 0.89 11.12
C GLY A 163 10.88 -0.55 11.66
N ARG A 164 12.03 -1.24 11.67
CA ARG A 164 12.15 -2.64 12.10
C ARG A 164 11.21 -3.60 11.37
N GLN A 165 10.87 -3.29 10.13
CA GLN A 165 9.93 -4.08 9.33
C GLN A 165 10.59 -5.30 8.71
N VAL A 166 11.87 -5.16 8.32
CA VAL A 166 12.74 -6.25 7.86
C VAL A 166 14.12 -6.00 8.45
N GLU A 167 14.72 -7.05 9.02
CA GLU A 167 15.98 -6.98 9.72
C GLU A 167 17.02 -7.92 9.09
N PRO A 168 18.34 -7.67 9.31
CA PRO A 168 19.36 -8.62 8.95
C PRO A 168 19.09 -9.99 9.60
N GLY A 169 19.21 -11.04 8.83
CA GLY A 169 18.94 -12.41 9.31
C GLY A 169 17.47 -12.85 9.19
N ASP A 170 16.57 -11.97 8.78
CA ASP A 170 15.19 -12.38 8.48
C ASP A 170 15.13 -13.32 7.27
N VAL A 171 14.09 -14.14 7.25
CA VAL A 171 13.69 -14.95 6.10
C VAL A 171 12.30 -14.49 5.66
N VAL A 172 12.24 -13.88 4.48
CA VAL A 172 11.04 -13.23 3.96
C VAL A 172 10.39 -14.10 2.89
N GLN A 173 9.15 -14.53 3.12
CA GLN A 173 8.33 -15.14 2.09
C GLN A 173 7.48 -14.06 1.39
N LEU A 174 7.67 -13.90 0.07
CA LEU A 174 6.84 -13.04 -0.77
C LEU A 174 5.72 -13.87 -1.40
N SER A 175 4.52 -13.79 -0.83
CA SER A 175 3.30 -14.42 -1.36
C SER A 175 2.41 -13.35 -1.99
N VAL A 176 2.85 -12.83 -3.13
CA VAL A 176 2.17 -11.79 -3.92
C VAL A 176 2.13 -12.17 -5.39
N SER A 177 1.14 -11.65 -6.12
CA SER A 177 0.93 -11.99 -7.52
C SER A 177 2.16 -11.69 -8.39
N SER A 178 2.55 -12.64 -9.24
CA SER A 178 3.57 -12.44 -10.26
C SER A 178 3.22 -11.36 -11.29
N ARG A 179 1.93 -11.03 -11.45
CA ARG A 179 1.47 -9.89 -12.27
C ARG A 179 1.91 -8.54 -11.71
N ALA A 180 2.17 -8.47 -10.39
CA ALA A 180 2.72 -7.30 -9.70
C ALA A 180 4.26 -7.31 -9.70
N LEU A 181 4.90 -7.66 -10.82
CA LEU A 181 6.34 -7.86 -10.91
C LEU A 181 7.17 -6.71 -10.33
N PHE A 182 6.81 -5.46 -10.63
CA PHE A 182 7.59 -4.31 -10.19
C PHE A 182 7.60 -4.13 -8.66
N PRO A 183 6.45 -4.13 -7.95
CA PRO A 183 6.43 -4.13 -6.48
C PRO A 183 7.16 -5.33 -5.86
N VAL A 184 7.05 -6.51 -6.47
CA VAL A 184 7.76 -7.73 -6.02
C VAL A 184 9.27 -7.57 -6.13
N MET A 185 9.76 -7.09 -7.28
CA MET A 185 11.20 -6.80 -7.46
C MET A 185 11.70 -5.80 -6.44
N LEU A 186 10.94 -4.74 -6.15
CA LEU A 186 11.31 -3.74 -5.15
C LEU A 186 11.37 -4.35 -3.76
N ALA A 187 10.34 -5.07 -3.33
CA ALA A 187 10.31 -5.70 -2.02
C ALA A 187 11.48 -6.67 -1.84
N ALA A 188 11.76 -7.50 -2.86
CA ALA A 188 12.88 -8.43 -2.83
C ALA A 188 14.23 -7.71 -2.74
N GLN A 189 14.45 -6.66 -3.54
CA GLN A 189 15.70 -5.90 -3.52
C GLN A 189 15.88 -5.10 -2.22
N ILE A 190 14.80 -4.56 -1.66
CA ILE A 190 14.83 -3.88 -0.36
C ILE A 190 15.25 -4.85 0.74
N ALA A 191 14.59 -6.00 0.84
CA ALA A 191 14.86 -6.99 1.86
C ALA A 191 16.28 -7.60 1.72
N ALA A 192 16.68 -7.94 0.51
CA ALA A 192 18.04 -8.45 0.25
C ALA A 192 19.13 -7.41 0.60
N ARG A 193 18.87 -6.12 0.37
CA ARG A 193 19.82 -5.04 0.69
C ARG A 193 20.06 -4.85 2.18
N VAL A 194 19.10 -5.21 3.02
CA VAL A 194 19.26 -5.16 4.49
C VAL A 194 19.82 -6.46 5.06
N GLY A 195 20.13 -7.45 4.23
CA GLY A 195 20.71 -8.73 4.67
C GLY A 195 19.68 -9.79 5.04
N ALA A 196 18.43 -9.65 4.61
CA ALA A 196 17.43 -10.71 4.73
C ALA A 196 17.53 -11.69 3.56
N VAL A 197 17.16 -12.95 3.80
CA VAL A 197 16.93 -13.94 2.75
C VAL A 197 15.50 -13.80 2.24
N VAL A 198 15.34 -13.74 0.93
CA VAL A 198 14.03 -13.55 0.31
C VAL A 198 13.77 -14.68 -0.66
N TYR A 199 12.58 -15.25 -0.59
CA TYR A 199 12.11 -16.13 -1.65
C TYR A 199 10.68 -15.75 -2.07
N GLN A 200 10.44 -15.87 -3.36
CA GLN A 200 9.15 -15.57 -3.95
C GLN A 200 8.35 -16.87 -4.08
N ALA A 201 7.36 -17.03 -3.21
CA ALA A 201 6.39 -18.10 -3.34
C ALA A 201 5.32 -17.76 -4.40
N GLY A 202 4.98 -16.48 -4.55
CA GLY A 202 3.88 -16.05 -5.43
C GLY A 202 2.51 -16.40 -4.84
N PHE A 203 1.47 -16.28 -5.67
CA PHE A 203 0.14 -16.82 -5.37
C PHE A 203 0.09 -18.27 -5.83
N VAL A 204 0.53 -19.16 -4.99
CA VAL A 204 0.42 -20.61 -5.16
C VAL A 204 -0.78 -21.15 -4.37
N ASP A 205 -1.08 -22.44 -4.48
CA ASP A 205 -2.05 -23.07 -3.60
C ASP A 205 -1.75 -22.74 -2.13
N PRO A 206 -2.71 -22.27 -1.34
CA PRO A 206 -2.49 -21.90 0.06
C PRO A 206 -1.87 -23.01 0.92
N ALA A 207 -2.17 -24.29 0.65
CA ALA A 207 -1.56 -25.40 1.37
C ALA A 207 -0.04 -25.47 1.10
N HIS A 208 0.37 -25.21 -0.15
CA HIS A 208 1.80 -25.18 -0.50
C HIS A 208 2.50 -23.96 0.14
N ALA A 209 1.89 -22.79 0.12
CA ALA A 209 2.46 -21.60 0.77
C ALA A 209 2.61 -21.80 2.28
N LEU A 210 1.65 -22.46 2.94
CA LEU A 210 1.72 -22.80 4.36
C LEU A 210 2.83 -23.84 4.63
N ALA A 211 3.00 -24.82 3.76
CA ALA A 211 4.09 -25.80 3.88
C ALA A 211 5.46 -25.11 3.79
N LEU A 212 5.63 -24.13 2.89
CA LEU A 212 6.85 -23.34 2.77
C LEU A 212 7.10 -22.48 4.03
N LEU A 213 6.06 -21.88 4.62
CA LEU A 213 6.18 -21.12 5.87
C LEU A 213 6.56 -22.02 7.06
N ALA A 214 6.05 -23.25 7.09
CA ALA A 214 6.34 -24.21 8.15
C ALA A 214 7.70 -24.91 7.98
N GLU A 215 8.31 -24.84 6.81
CA GLU A 215 9.57 -25.49 6.51
C GLU A 215 10.70 -24.93 7.35
N LYS A 216 11.50 -25.82 7.99
CA LYS A 216 12.69 -25.44 8.75
C LYS A 216 13.94 -25.66 7.92
N ARG A 217 14.77 -24.64 7.85
CA ARG A 217 16.06 -24.68 7.16
C ARG A 217 17.17 -24.14 8.06
N SER A 218 18.32 -24.75 8.03
CA SER A 218 19.50 -24.28 8.77
C SER A 218 20.36 -23.42 7.85
N LEU A 219 20.15 -22.10 7.91
CA LEU A 219 21.00 -21.12 7.23
C LEU A 219 21.73 -20.29 8.28
N PRO A 220 23.09 -20.30 8.32
CA PRO A 220 23.84 -19.58 9.34
C PRO A 220 23.50 -18.10 9.39
N GLY A 221 23.24 -17.57 10.60
CA GLY A 221 22.91 -16.17 10.82
C GLY A 221 21.48 -15.75 10.43
N HIS A 222 20.61 -16.70 10.07
CA HIS A 222 19.24 -16.41 9.65
C HIS A 222 18.21 -17.20 10.48
N SER A 223 16.98 -16.71 10.47
CA SER A 223 15.85 -17.43 11.05
C SER A 223 15.72 -18.83 10.46
N PRO A 224 15.43 -19.85 11.27
CA PRO A 224 15.25 -21.22 10.78
C PRO A 224 13.98 -21.43 9.97
N GLN A 225 13.05 -20.48 9.98
CA GLN A 225 11.81 -20.47 9.20
C GLN A 225 11.58 -19.07 8.65
N ALA A 226 10.63 -18.93 7.70
CA ALA A 226 10.16 -17.62 7.30
C ALA A 226 9.53 -16.92 8.52
N ASN A 227 10.13 -15.81 8.93
CA ASN A 227 9.65 -15.00 10.04
C ASN A 227 8.99 -13.68 9.59
N VAL A 228 9.07 -13.38 8.28
CA VAL A 228 8.33 -12.28 7.65
C VAL A 228 7.51 -12.82 6.48
N LEU A 229 6.21 -12.65 6.53
CA LEU A 229 5.29 -12.91 5.43
C LEU A 229 4.86 -11.60 4.78
N SER A 230 5.19 -11.39 3.50
CA SER A 230 4.70 -10.27 2.73
C SER A 230 3.62 -10.74 1.75
N THR A 231 2.41 -10.22 1.88
CA THR A 231 1.26 -10.67 1.10
C THR A 231 0.17 -9.59 0.96
N VAL A 232 -0.95 -9.95 0.35
CA VAL A 232 -2.16 -9.13 0.31
C VAL A 232 -3.23 -9.69 1.26
N PRO A 233 -4.13 -8.86 1.80
CA PRO A 233 -5.18 -9.28 2.72
C PRO A 233 -6.04 -10.45 2.22
N SER A 234 -6.41 -10.48 0.93
CA SER A 234 -7.21 -11.58 0.37
C SER A 234 -6.47 -12.92 0.41
N TYR A 235 -5.18 -12.93 0.10
CA TYR A 235 -4.40 -14.17 0.16
C TYR A 235 -4.11 -14.61 1.60
N LEU A 236 -3.88 -13.66 2.52
CA LEU A 236 -3.81 -13.97 3.95
C LEU A 236 -5.11 -14.66 4.44
N GLY A 237 -6.27 -14.15 4.01
CA GLY A 237 -7.56 -14.79 4.30
C GLY A 237 -7.61 -16.24 3.80
N SER A 238 -7.13 -16.50 2.59
CA SER A 238 -7.06 -17.86 2.04
C SER A 238 -6.09 -18.77 2.81
N LEU A 239 -4.96 -18.23 3.29
CA LEU A 239 -4.04 -18.97 4.16
C LEU A 239 -4.69 -19.33 5.50
N VAL A 240 -5.46 -18.40 6.10
CA VAL A 240 -6.17 -18.62 7.36
C VAL A 240 -7.19 -19.74 7.21
N GLU A 241 -8.03 -19.69 6.17
CA GLU A 241 -9.04 -20.74 5.92
C GLU A 241 -8.35 -22.10 5.70
N ARG A 242 -7.39 -22.15 4.80
CA ARG A 242 -6.71 -23.39 4.48
C ARG A 242 -5.88 -23.94 5.64
N GLY A 243 -5.26 -23.06 6.42
CA GLY A 243 -4.50 -23.44 7.62
C GLY A 243 -5.38 -24.10 8.68
N ALA A 244 -6.58 -23.54 8.88
CA ALA A 244 -7.57 -24.12 9.80
C ALA A 244 -8.04 -25.52 9.34
N GLU A 245 -8.32 -25.69 8.03
CA GLU A 245 -8.69 -27.00 7.45
C GLU A 245 -7.57 -28.05 7.62
N LEU A 246 -6.32 -27.66 7.42
CA LEU A 246 -5.16 -28.54 7.53
C LEU A 246 -4.70 -28.76 8.99
N GLY A 247 -5.31 -28.07 9.94
CA GLY A 247 -5.02 -28.22 11.36
C GLY A 247 -3.73 -27.56 11.84
N TYR A 248 -3.14 -26.63 11.05
CA TYR A 248 -1.99 -25.85 11.48
C TYR A 248 -2.28 -25.00 12.73
N ARG A 249 -1.24 -24.75 13.50
CA ARG A 249 -1.27 -24.00 14.76
C ARG A 249 -0.10 -23.01 14.80
N PRO A 250 -0.11 -21.97 15.64
CA PRO A 250 0.99 -20.98 15.74
C PRO A 250 2.38 -21.59 15.93
N ARG A 251 2.49 -22.69 16.69
CA ARG A 251 3.74 -23.41 16.94
C ARG A 251 4.40 -24.03 15.70
N ASP A 252 3.66 -24.14 14.61
CA ASP A 252 4.16 -24.74 13.36
C ASP A 252 4.92 -23.71 12.51
N PHE A 253 4.79 -22.43 12.83
CA PHE A 253 5.35 -21.31 12.10
C PHE A 253 6.33 -20.50 12.96
N GLY A 254 7.27 -19.83 12.28
CA GLY A 254 8.18 -18.85 12.87
C GLY A 254 7.78 -17.39 12.53
N VAL A 255 6.58 -17.16 12.01
CA VAL A 255 6.14 -15.84 11.54
C VAL A 255 6.01 -14.88 12.72
N GLU A 256 6.76 -13.78 12.68
CA GLU A 256 6.75 -12.69 13.66
C GLU A 256 6.09 -11.42 13.10
N ARG A 257 6.21 -11.21 11.77
CA ARG A 257 5.71 -10.01 11.09
C ARG A 257 4.97 -10.37 9.81
N ILE A 258 3.85 -9.67 9.57
CA ILE A 258 3.07 -9.79 8.33
C ILE A 258 2.97 -8.41 7.69
N VAL A 259 3.54 -8.29 6.48
CA VAL A 259 3.46 -7.07 5.66
C VAL A 259 2.28 -7.21 4.71
N LEU A 260 1.27 -6.33 4.87
CA LEU A 260 0.05 -6.33 4.06
C LEU A 260 0.00 -5.08 3.17
N GLY A 261 -0.17 -5.27 1.88
CA GLY A 261 -0.26 -4.16 0.94
C GLY A 261 -1.30 -4.38 -0.15
N GLY A 262 -1.68 -3.29 -0.84
CA GLY A 262 -2.49 -3.33 -2.06
C GLY A 262 -3.99 -3.51 -1.87
N GLU A 263 -4.46 -3.86 -0.68
CA GLU A 263 -5.87 -4.09 -0.36
C GLU A 263 -6.20 -3.58 1.05
N VAL A 264 -7.50 -3.51 1.38
CA VAL A 264 -7.97 -3.16 2.73
C VAL A 264 -7.74 -4.35 3.67
N ALA A 265 -6.98 -4.16 4.74
CA ALA A 265 -6.88 -5.10 5.84
C ALA A 265 -7.89 -4.74 6.94
N THR A 266 -8.58 -5.73 7.48
CA THR A 266 -9.59 -5.58 8.52
C THR A 266 -9.11 -6.10 9.86
N GLN A 267 -9.71 -5.63 10.94
CA GLN A 267 -9.42 -6.17 12.27
C GLN A 267 -9.89 -7.65 12.36
N GLY A 268 -11.04 -7.98 11.77
CA GLY A 268 -11.54 -9.35 11.76
C GLY A 268 -10.60 -10.35 11.07
N LEU A 269 -9.98 -9.94 9.96
CA LEU A 269 -8.92 -10.74 9.31
C LEU A 269 -7.71 -10.96 10.24
N ARG A 270 -7.24 -9.91 10.93
CA ARG A 270 -6.10 -10.01 11.86
C ARG A 270 -6.42 -10.93 13.04
N ASP A 271 -7.61 -10.78 13.64
CA ASP A 271 -8.05 -11.61 14.77
C ASP A 271 -8.12 -13.11 14.38
N ARG A 272 -8.57 -13.40 13.16
CA ARG A 272 -8.62 -14.76 12.63
C ARG A 272 -7.23 -15.28 12.24
N ALA A 273 -6.36 -14.44 11.70
CA ALA A 273 -4.99 -14.80 11.39
C ALA A 273 -4.17 -15.09 12.66
N ALA A 274 -4.45 -14.42 13.78
CA ALA A 274 -3.82 -14.68 15.07
C ALA A 274 -4.04 -16.11 15.58
N ARG A 275 -5.12 -16.77 15.19
CA ARG A 275 -5.34 -18.19 15.52
C ARG A 275 -4.41 -19.13 14.77
N LEU A 276 -3.96 -18.72 13.58
CA LEU A 276 -3.05 -19.49 12.75
C LEU A 276 -1.57 -19.18 13.05
N PHE A 277 -1.22 -17.91 13.17
CA PHE A 277 0.16 -17.45 13.28
C PHE A 277 0.57 -17.01 14.70
N GLY A 278 -0.40 -16.83 15.61
CA GLY A 278 -0.15 -16.25 16.93
C GLY A 278 -0.19 -14.73 16.92
N ASP A 279 0.42 -14.13 17.93
CA ASP A 279 0.56 -12.68 18.05
C ASP A 279 1.72 -12.23 17.13
N VAL A 280 1.37 -11.57 16.04
CA VAL A 280 2.31 -11.09 15.01
C VAL A 280 2.18 -9.59 14.82
N GLU A 281 3.28 -8.94 14.48
CA GLU A 281 3.28 -7.52 14.12
C GLU A 281 2.78 -7.33 12.68
N TYR A 282 1.85 -6.37 12.49
CA TYR A 282 1.35 -6.01 11.16
C TYR A 282 2.00 -4.72 10.66
N VAL A 283 2.48 -4.77 9.42
CA VAL A 283 3.04 -3.62 8.69
C VAL A 283 2.17 -3.38 7.47
N GLU A 284 1.57 -2.19 7.36
CA GLU A 284 0.63 -1.85 6.30
C GLU A 284 1.04 -0.56 5.57
N PRO A 285 2.02 -0.62 4.64
CA PRO A 285 2.34 0.54 3.83
C PRO A 285 1.21 0.81 2.82
N TYR A 286 0.82 2.08 2.66
CA TYR A 286 0.01 2.51 1.53
C TYR A 286 0.91 2.93 0.38
N ALA A 287 0.73 2.33 -0.78
CA ALA A 287 1.44 2.69 -2.00
C ALA A 287 0.59 2.36 -3.23
N ALA A 288 0.76 3.14 -4.29
CA ALA A 288 0.26 2.81 -5.61
C ALA A 288 1.37 2.99 -6.64
N THR A 289 1.36 2.17 -7.70
CA THR A 289 2.40 2.17 -8.73
C THR A 289 2.55 3.53 -9.39
N GLU A 290 1.44 4.23 -9.60
CA GLU A 290 1.39 5.54 -10.25
C GLU A 290 2.07 6.64 -9.43
N ILE A 291 1.95 6.57 -8.10
CA ILE A 291 2.49 7.56 -7.15
C ILE A 291 3.70 7.03 -6.37
N PHE A 292 4.34 6.00 -6.88
CA PHE A 292 5.44 5.33 -6.19
C PHE A 292 6.53 6.31 -5.74
N GLY A 293 7.02 6.13 -4.51
CA GLY A 293 7.92 7.08 -3.83
C GLY A 293 7.18 8.07 -2.92
N THR A 294 5.85 8.20 -3.05
CA THR A 294 4.98 9.04 -2.20
C THR A 294 3.94 8.15 -1.53
N GLY A 295 4.39 7.15 -0.79
CA GLY A 295 3.52 6.27 0.00
C GLY A 295 3.29 6.80 1.40
N ALA A 296 2.41 6.13 2.15
CA ALA A 296 2.18 6.41 3.56
C ALA A 296 2.76 5.33 4.47
N LEU A 297 3.14 5.76 5.65
CA LEU A 297 3.45 4.91 6.80
C LEU A 297 2.16 4.76 7.61
N THR A 298 1.88 3.56 8.09
CA THR A 298 0.73 3.34 8.98
C THR A 298 1.19 3.33 10.43
N CYS A 299 0.57 4.15 11.28
CA CYS A 299 0.83 4.17 12.72
C CYS A 299 0.03 3.08 13.45
N LEU A 300 0.33 2.85 14.73
CA LEU A 300 -0.37 1.87 15.56
C LEU A 300 -1.87 2.16 15.72
N SER A 301 -2.26 3.44 15.60
CA SER A 301 -3.68 3.85 15.63
C SER A 301 -4.37 3.73 14.26
N GLY A 302 -3.65 3.28 13.24
CA GLY A 302 -4.20 3.03 11.92
C GLY A 302 -4.33 4.24 11.00
N HIS A 303 -3.69 5.37 11.29
CA HIS A 303 -3.64 6.49 10.36
C HIS A 303 -2.58 6.25 9.27
N LEU A 304 -2.86 6.74 8.08
CA LEU A 304 -1.90 6.81 6.99
C LEU A 304 -1.16 8.15 7.05
N HIS A 305 0.13 8.12 7.36
CA HIS A 305 0.99 9.30 7.46
C HIS A 305 1.84 9.47 6.20
N PHE A 306 1.71 10.62 5.55
CA PHE A 306 2.39 10.92 4.29
C PHE A 306 3.60 11.82 4.51
N PRO A 307 4.83 11.31 4.41
CA PRO A 307 6.04 12.13 4.53
C PRO A 307 6.03 13.27 3.50
N VAL A 308 6.33 14.49 3.94
CA VAL A 308 6.29 15.71 3.12
C VAL A 308 7.32 15.72 1.97
N PRO A 309 8.55 15.20 2.14
CA PRO A 309 9.57 15.33 1.11
C PRO A 309 9.27 14.62 -0.22
N PRO A 310 8.64 13.43 -0.26
CA PRO A 310 8.41 12.73 -1.52
C PRO A 310 7.30 13.31 -2.38
N GLY A 311 6.35 14.04 -1.82
CA GLY A 311 5.23 14.55 -2.59
C GLY A 311 4.30 15.48 -1.82
N LEU A 312 3.31 15.98 -2.53
CA LEU A 312 2.15 16.67 -1.97
C LEU A 312 0.96 15.74 -1.97
N VAL A 313 0.26 15.70 -0.86
CA VAL A 313 -0.98 14.93 -0.69
C VAL A 313 -2.11 15.89 -0.35
N GLU A 314 -3.17 15.79 -1.09
CA GLU A 314 -4.42 16.52 -0.91
C GLU A 314 -5.54 15.51 -0.66
N VAL A 315 -6.51 15.88 0.16
CA VAL A 315 -7.78 15.16 0.28
C VAL A 315 -8.86 16.09 -0.23
N LEU A 316 -9.46 15.78 -1.37
CA LEU A 316 -10.52 16.58 -1.95
C LEU A 316 -11.88 16.02 -1.56
N SER A 317 -12.86 16.89 -1.34
CA SER A 317 -14.26 16.51 -1.14
C SER A 317 -14.69 15.46 -2.20
N LEU A 318 -15.67 14.64 -1.87
CA LEU A 318 -16.08 13.54 -2.78
C LEU A 318 -16.65 14.04 -4.13
N ASP A 319 -17.04 15.32 -4.22
CA ASP A 319 -17.40 15.99 -5.48
C ASP A 319 -16.18 16.62 -6.21
N GLY A 320 -14.98 16.54 -5.62
CA GLY A 320 -13.72 17.03 -6.19
C GLY A 320 -13.55 18.55 -6.23
N ARG A 321 -14.44 19.33 -5.59
CA ARG A 321 -14.50 20.78 -5.78
C ARG A 321 -13.63 21.59 -4.81
N HIS A 322 -13.44 21.09 -3.60
CA HIS A 322 -12.69 21.78 -2.55
C HIS A 322 -11.92 20.78 -1.68
N PRO A 323 -10.94 21.23 -0.89
CA PRO A 323 -10.34 20.38 0.14
C PRO A 323 -11.41 19.86 1.10
N ALA A 324 -11.29 18.59 1.51
CA ALA A 324 -12.17 18.00 2.51
C ALA A 324 -11.86 18.59 3.90
N GLU A 325 -12.90 18.90 4.66
CA GLU A 325 -12.80 19.45 6.00
C GLU A 325 -12.45 18.36 7.04
N PRO A 326 -11.96 18.75 8.24
CA PRO A 326 -11.73 17.82 9.32
C PRO A 326 -12.96 16.94 9.63
N GLY A 327 -12.79 15.64 9.68
CA GLY A 327 -13.87 14.66 9.86
C GLY A 327 -14.56 14.22 8.56
N GLU A 328 -14.38 14.93 7.45
CA GLU A 328 -15.01 14.58 6.18
C GLU A 328 -14.27 13.50 5.39
N PRO A 329 -14.99 12.65 4.65
CA PRO A 329 -14.39 11.78 3.66
C PRO A 329 -14.06 12.56 2.39
N GLY A 330 -12.97 12.17 1.73
CA GLY A 330 -12.57 12.74 0.45
C GLY A 330 -11.71 11.80 -0.36
N THR A 331 -11.46 12.14 -1.61
CA THR A 331 -10.57 11.40 -2.50
C THR A 331 -9.12 11.82 -2.26
N LEU A 332 -8.26 10.82 -2.22
CA LEU A 332 -6.81 11.02 -2.06
C LEU A 332 -6.20 11.43 -3.40
N VAL A 333 -5.62 12.61 -3.44
CA VAL A 333 -4.97 13.19 -4.62
C VAL A 333 -3.49 13.41 -4.32
N VAL A 334 -2.60 12.94 -5.20
CA VAL A 334 -1.17 12.91 -4.92
C VAL A 334 -0.36 13.53 -6.07
N THR A 335 0.58 14.39 -5.71
CA THR A 335 1.61 14.92 -6.62
C THR A 335 3.00 14.45 -6.17
N PRO A 336 3.55 13.37 -6.74
CA PRO A 336 4.92 12.95 -6.44
C PRO A 336 5.94 13.98 -6.91
N PHE A 337 7.02 14.15 -6.14
CA PHE A 337 8.06 15.13 -6.46
C PHE A 337 9.35 14.50 -6.98
N ALA A 338 10.05 15.25 -7.84
CA ALA A 338 11.43 14.96 -8.14
C ALA A 338 12.31 15.16 -6.86
N PRO A 339 13.31 14.30 -6.62
CA PRO A 339 13.86 13.29 -7.52
C PRO A 339 13.23 11.90 -7.41
N TYR A 340 12.20 11.74 -6.59
CA TYR A 340 11.59 10.43 -6.33
C TYR A 340 10.77 9.92 -7.53
N ARG A 341 10.19 10.86 -8.29
CA ARG A 341 9.38 10.56 -9.48
C ARG A 341 9.73 11.50 -10.63
N THR A 342 10.33 10.97 -11.71
CA THR A 342 10.87 11.76 -12.82
C THR A 342 10.56 11.20 -14.21
N THR A 343 10.04 9.97 -14.31
CA THR A 343 9.84 9.28 -15.59
C THR A 343 8.38 9.26 -16.01
N THR A 344 7.45 8.68 -15.25
CA THR A 344 6.02 8.97 -15.43
C THR A 344 5.65 10.09 -14.47
N VAL A 345 5.43 11.28 -14.99
CA VAL A 345 5.14 12.47 -14.19
C VAL A 345 3.63 12.66 -14.08
N VAL A 346 3.12 12.68 -12.85
CA VAL A 346 1.73 13.02 -12.58
C VAL A 346 1.65 14.16 -11.59
N LEU A 347 0.72 15.09 -11.81
CA LEU A 347 0.38 16.19 -10.92
C LEU A 347 -1.08 16.02 -10.51
N ARG A 348 -1.38 16.21 -9.23
CA ARG A 348 -2.74 16.06 -8.70
C ARG A 348 -3.42 14.78 -9.18
N TYR A 349 -2.68 13.66 -9.09
CA TYR A 349 -3.19 12.35 -9.53
C TYR A 349 -4.32 11.90 -8.60
N ASP A 350 -5.51 11.72 -9.15
CA ASP A 350 -6.65 11.17 -8.44
C ASP A 350 -6.49 9.64 -8.33
N THR A 351 -6.24 9.18 -7.12
CA THR A 351 -6.10 7.74 -6.85
C THR A 351 -7.46 7.03 -6.86
N ALA A 352 -8.54 7.77 -6.80
CA ALA A 352 -9.91 7.31 -6.55
C ALA A 352 -10.06 6.54 -5.22
N ASP A 353 -9.02 6.50 -4.37
CA ASP A 353 -9.13 6.00 -3.01
C ASP A 353 -9.79 7.04 -2.11
N VAL A 354 -10.79 6.61 -1.36
CA VAL A 354 -11.44 7.45 -0.35
C VAL A 354 -10.76 7.26 0.98
N VAL A 355 -10.42 8.36 1.61
CA VAL A 355 -9.91 8.45 2.99
C VAL A 355 -10.75 9.46 3.76
N ARG A 356 -10.50 9.61 5.07
CA ARG A 356 -11.11 10.66 5.89
C ARG A 356 -10.03 11.57 6.44
N VAL A 357 -10.24 12.87 6.39
CA VAL A 357 -9.41 13.83 7.12
C VAL A 357 -9.65 13.59 8.62
N PRO A 358 -8.62 13.42 9.46
CA PRO A 358 -8.83 13.30 10.90
C PRO A 358 -9.59 14.51 11.46
N ALA A 359 -10.60 14.26 12.31
CA ALA A 359 -11.34 15.35 12.95
C ALA A 359 -10.46 16.16 13.91
N ASP A 360 -9.58 15.45 14.62
CA ASP A 360 -8.57 16.01 15.49
C ASP A 360 -7.16 15.60 15.04
N PRO A 361 -6.13 16.40 15.29
CA PRO A 361 -4.75 16.01 14.97
C PRO A 361 -4.40 14.66 15.62
N PRO A 362 -3.78 13.72 14.90
CA PRO A 362 -3.35 12.44 15.47
C PRO A 362 -2.38 12.64 16.64
N THR A 363 -2.56 11.83 17.70
CA THR A 363 -1.68 11.82 18.88
C THR A 363 -0.73 10.62 18.90
N CYS A 364 -0.60 9.91 17.77
CA CYS A 364 0.25 8.73 17.62
C CYS A 364 1.74 9.10 17.49
N GLU A 365 2.59 8.08 17.42
CA GLU A 365 4.05 8.19 17.28
C GLU A 365 4.51 8.95 16.02
N LEU A 366 3.63 9.06 14.99
CA LEU A 366 3.90 9.79 13.74
C LEU A 366 3.13 11.13 13.65
N SER A 367 2.66 11.67 14.75
CA SER A 367 1.77 12.85 14.83
C SER A 367 2.27 14.11 14.10
N THR A 368 3.57 14.26 13.90
CA THR A 368 4.18 15.40 13.17
C THR A 368 4.09 15.27 11.64
N ILE A 369 3.71 14.09 11.14
CA ILE A 369 3.55 13.82 9.71
C ILE A 369 2.06 13.94 9.35
N PRO A 370 1.69 14.69 8.29
CA PRO A 370 0.31 14.79 7.82
C PRO A 370 -0.34 13.42 7.64
N ALA A 371 -1.58 13.29 8.09
CA ALA A 371 -2.25 11.99 8.15
C ALA A 371 -3.67 12.01 7.58
N THR A 372 -4.13 10.82 7.20
CA THR A 372 -5.54 10.52 6.89
C THR A 372 -5.97 9.26 7.66
N SER A 373 -7.24 8.92 7.61
CA SER A 373 -7.69 7.58 7.99
C SER A 373 -7.09 6.52 7.06
N HIS A 374 -7.30 5.25 7.39
CA HIS A 374 -7.17 4.16 6.41
C HIS A 374 -8.02 4.40 5.16
N VAL A 375 -7.66 3.75 4.05
CA VAL A 375 -8.49 3.71 2.84
C VAL A 375 -9.86 3.08 3.18
N LEU A 376 -10.92 3.79 2.82
CA LEU A 376 -12.32 3.37 3.01
C LEU A 376 -12.85 2.55 1.83
N GLY A 377 -12.19 2.64 0.69
CA GLY A 377 -12.52 1.99 -0.57
C GLY A 377 -12.36 2.95 -1.76
N LYS A 378 -12.85 2.53 -2.93
CA LYS A 378 -12.88 3.39 -4.13
C LYS A 378 -14.17 4.20 -4.17
N LEU A 379 -14.11 5.47 -4.59
CA LEU A 379 -15.27 6.35 -4.70
C LEU A 379 -16.38 5.73 -5.57
N ALA A 380 -16.04 5.14 -6.69
CA ALA A 380 -17.00 4.51 -7.60
C ALA A 380 -17.76 3.30 -6.99
N ARG A 381 -17.32 2.80 -5.84
CA ARG A 381 -17.95 1.71 -5.08
C ARG A 381 -18.57 2.18 -3.77
N SER A 382 -18.57 3.47 -3.53
CA SER A 382 -19.16 4.09 -2.33
C SER A 382 -20.60 4.51 -2.61
N ILE A 383 -21.48 4.42 -1.63
CA ILE A 383 -22.92 4.66 -1.78
C ILE A 383 -23.34 5.87 -0.96
N PRO A 384 -23.85 6.96 -1.61
CA PRO A 384 -24.43 8.08 -0.90
C PRO A 384 -25.81 7.74 -0.36
N HIS A 385 -26.15 8.28 0.81
CA HIS A 385 -27.48 8.19 1.43
C HIS A 385 -27.76 9.44 2.28
N ALA A 386 -28.98 9.57 2.81
CA ALA A 386 -29.40 10.77 3.54
C ALA A 386 -28.55 11.09 4.79
N GLY A 387 -27.92 10.08 5.42
CA GLY A 387 -27.04 10.25 6.58
C GLY A 387 -25.54 10.35 6.24
N GLY A 388 -25.17 10.41 4.95
CA GLY A 388 -23.77 10.49 4.51
C GLY A 388 -23.43 9.46 3.45
N TRP A 389 -22.35 8.70 3.69
CA TRP A 389 -21.82 7.73 2.75
C TRP A 389 -21.54 6.38 3.44
N THR A 390 -21.81 5.30 2.74
CA THR A 390 -21.32 3.97 3.09
C THR A 390 -20.18 3.58 2.15
N PHE A 391 -19.09 3.14 2.74
CA PHE A 391 -17.89 2.73 2.03
C PHE A 391 -17.74 1.21 2.04
N PRO A 392 -17.08 0.63 1.04
CA PRO A 392 -16.80 -0.81 1.02
C PRO A 392 -16.12 -1.32 2.30
N ARG A 393 -15.27 -0.51 2.95
CA ARG A 393 -14.64 -0.87 4.22
C ARG A 393 -15.64 -1.12 5.34
N ASP A 394 -16.73 -0.34 5.41
CA ASP A 394 -17.75 -0.50 6.45
C ASP A 394 -18.39 -1.90 6.40
N VAL A 395 -18.58 -2.42 5.19
CA VAL A 395 -19.14 -3.76 4.95
C VAL A 395 -18.11 -4.84 5.24
N VAL A 396 -16.91 -4.77 4.69
CA VAL A 396 -15.91 -5.84 4.86
C VAL A 396 -15.46 -5.98 6.32
N GLU A 397 -15.35 -4.87 7.07
CA GLU A 397 -15.05 -4.89 8.50
C GLU A 397 -16.14 -5.61 9.32
N ALA A 398 -17.42 -5.45 8.94
CA ALA A 398 -18.51 -6.15 9.59
C ALA A 398 -18.49 -7.65 9.27
N LEU A 399 -18.23 -8.00 8.02
CA LEU A 399 -18.31 -9.38 7.53
C LEU A 399 -17.13 -10.24 8.02
N GLU A 400 -15.89 -9.75 7.92
CA GLU A 400 -14.70 -10.55 8.30
C GLU A 400 -14.58 -10.80 9.82
N ALA A 401 -15.32 -10.04 10.62
CA ALA A 401 -15.46 -10.30 12.05
C ALA A 401 -16.33 -11.52 12.38
N LEU A 402 -17.04 -12.09 11.38
CA LEU A 402 -18.00 -13.18 11.58
C LEU A 402 -17.41 -14.51 11.09
N GLU A 403 -17.48 -15.55 11.92
CA GLU A 403 -17.04 -16.91 11.56
C GLU A 403 -17.90 -17.56 10.46
N GLU A 404 -19.14 -17.13 10.35
CA GLU A 404 -20.08 -17.58 9.31
C GLU A 404 -19.66 -17.12 7.90
N VAL A 405 -18.82 -16.08 7.82
CA VAL A 405 -18.31 -15.55 6.57
C VAL A 405 -16.92 -16.12 6.29
N PRO A 406 -16.70 -16.81 5.16
CA PRO A 406 -15.39 -17.32 4.79
C PRO A 406 -14.43 -16.15 4.44
N LEU A 407 -13.15 -16.35 4.71
CA LEU A 407 -12.10 -15.40 4.29
C LEU A 407 -11.52 -15.78 2.91
N PRO A 408 -11.20 -14.78 2.10
CA PRO A 408 -11.55 -13.37 2.24
C PRO A 408 -13.04 -13.15 2.02
N ALA A 409 -13.65 -12.22 2.74
CA ALA A 409 -15.07 -11.93 2.57
C ALA A 409 -15.38 -11.50 1.13
N ARG A 410 -16.46 -12.06 0.58
CA ARG A 410 -17.02 -11.73 -0.73
C ARG A 410 -18.39 -11.13 -0.55
N PHE A 411 -18.62 -9.97 -1.13
CA PHE A 411 -19.88 -9.26 -0.99
C PHE A 411 -20.16 -8.34 -2.17
N GLY A 412 -21.41 -7.96 -2.31
CA GLY A 412 -21.89 -6.86 -3.13
C GLY A 412 -22.60 -5.83 -2.27
N MET A 413 -22.66 -4.59 -2.73
CA MET A 413 -23.43 -3.53 -2.09
C MET A 413 -24.05 -2.61 -3.13
N ARG A 414 -25.29 -2.20 -2.89
CA ARG A 414 -26.03 -1.31 -3.77
C ARG A 414 -26.91 -0.34 -2.99
N ALA A 415 -27.23 0.79 -3.60
CA ALA A 415 -28.19 1.73 -3.02
C ALA A 415 -29.59 1.11 -3.01
N ASP A 416 -30.32 1.32 -1.93
CA ASP A 416 -31.70 0.84 -1.78
C ASP A 416 -32.50 1.78 -0.86
N GLY A 417 -33.54 2.42 -1.38
CA GLY A 417 -34.53 3.20 -0.61
C GLY A 417 -33.94 4.22 0.38
N GLY A 418 -32.82 4.89 0.04
CA GLY A 418 -32.14 5.84 0.92
C GLY A 418 -31.20 5.19 1.95
N GLY A 419 -30.86 3.92 1.77
CA GLY A 419 -29.84 3.19 2.52
C GLY A 419 -29.09 2.24 1.62
N VAL A 420 -28.60 1.13 2.19
CA VAL A 420 -27.75 0.16 1.50
C VAL A 420 -28.30 -1.25 1.64
N ALA A 421 -28.43 -1.96 0.53
CA ALA A 421 -28.59 -3.41 0.52
C ALA A 421 -27.25 -4.09 0.31
N VAL A 422 -27.02 -5.18 1.04
CA VAL A 422 -25.76 -5.94 0.99
C VAL A 422 -26.04 -7.39 0.62
N GLU A 423 -25.28 -7.92 -0.32
CA GLU A 423 -25.17 -9.34 -0.59
C GLU A 423 -23.88 -9.86 0.03
N ALA A 424 -23.93 -10.97 0.74
CA ALA A 424 -22.74 -11.52 1.39
C ALA A 424 -22.64 -13.03 1.16
N VAL A 425 -21.43 -13.50 0.90
CA VAL A 425 -21.16 -14.95 0.88
C VAL A 425 -20.98 -15.42 2.32
N ALA A 426 -21.68 -16.48 2.67
CA ALA A 426 -21.55 -17.14 3.95
C ALA A 426 -21.43 -18.66 3.77
N ARG A 427 -20.97 -19.35 4.81
CA ARG A 427 -20.83 -20.82 4.81
C ARG A 427 -22.19 -21.53 4.68
N GLU A 428 -23.22 -20.94 5.31
CA GLU A 428 -24.58 -21.46 5.32
C GLU A 428 -25.58 -20.30 5.13
N ASP A 429 -26.68 -20.57 4.43
CA ASP A 429 -27.76 -19.62 4.24
C ASP A 429 -28.96 -20.00 5.11
N ASP A 430 -28.85 -19.82 6.42
CA ASP A 430 -29.90 -20.04 7.39
C ASP A 430 -30.37 -18.75 8.10
N ALA A 431 -31.43 -18.83 8.86
CA ALA A 431 -32.03 -17.69 9.55
C ALA A 431 -31.11 -17.10 10.63
N ARG A 432 -30.24 -17.90 11.24
CA ARG A 432 -29.26 -17.45 12.25
C ARG A 432 -28.15 -16.68 11.59
N THR A 433 -27.55 -17.19 10.54
CA THR A 433 -26.48 -16.56 9.76
C THR A 433 -26.95 -15.22 9.18
N ARG A 434 -28.12 -15.19 8.53
CA ARG A 434 -28.71 -13.94 8.01
C ARG A 434 -28.87 -12.89 9.09
N ARG A 435 -29.39 -13.28 10.29
CA ARG A 435 -29.59 -12.36 11.42
C ARG A 435 -28.25 -11.83 11.95
N ARG A 436 -27.24 -12.67 12.09
CA ARG A 436 -25.92 -12.24 12.57
C ARG A 436 -25.26 -11.27 11.61
N ILE A 437 -25.31 -11.56 10.31
CA ILE A 437 -24.78 -10.66 9.27
C ILE A 437 -25.55 -9.33 9.30
N ALA A 438 -26.87 -9.34 9.31
CA ALA A 438 -27.68 -8.13 9.40
C ALA A 438 -27.32 -7.29 10.63
N THR A 439 -27.27 -7.91 11.82
CA THR A 439 -26.91 -7.19 13.06
C THR A 439 -25.50 -6.58 13.03
N ALA A 440 -24.52 -7.25 12.41
CA ALA A 440 -23.18 -6.71 12.28
C ALA A 440 -23.13 -5.50 11.34
N LEU A 441 -23.88 -5.57 10.23
CA LEU A 441 -23.97 -4.48 9.25
C LEU A 441 -24.75 -3.28 9.78
N GLU A 442 -25.89 -3.48 10.47
CA GLU A 442 -26.72 -2.41 11.06
C GLU A 442 -25.97 -1.51 12.03
N ARG A 443 -24.92 -2.01 12.65
CA ARG A 443 -24.06 -1.23 13.55
C ARG A 443 -23.15 -0.23 12.82
N ARG A 444 -22.99 -0.37 11.51
CA ARG A 444 -22.02 0.41 10.71
C ARG A 444 -22.64 1.21 9.57
N LEU A 445 -23.81 0.80 9.09
CA LEU A 445 -24.43 1.40 7.90
C LEU A 445 -25.96 1.36 7.97
N PRO A 446 -26.65 2.25 7.22
CA PRO A 446 -28.12 2.27 7.15
C PRO A 446 -28.62 1.12 6.28
N LEU A 447 -28.58 -0.09 6.86
CA LEU A 447 -28.95 -1.32 6.18
C LEU A 447 -30.45 -1.33 5.81
N ARG A 448 -30.77 -1.74 4.57
CA ARG A 448 -32.13 -1.94 4.07
C ARG A 448 -32.47 -3.40 3.84
N GLY A 449 -31.47 -4.19 3.50
CA GLY A 449 -31.65 -5.62 3.29
C GLY A 449 -30.33 -6.37 3.22
N VAL A 450 -30.41 -7.67 3.57
CA VAL A 450 -29.28 -8.59 3.43
C VAL A 450 -29.75 -9.79 2.61
N ARG A 451 -29.02 -10.09 1.56
CA ARG A 451 -29.09 -11.36 0.84
C ARG A 451 -27.86 -12.18 1.16
N VAL A 452 -28.05 -13.39 1.62
CA VAL A 452 -26.95 -14.33 1.86
C VAL A 452 -26.92 -15.33 0.72
N VAL A 453 -25.73 -15.63 0.23
CA VAL A 453 -25.47 -16.68 -0.77
C VAL A 453 -24.33 -17.56 -0.29
N THR A 454 -24.31 -18.82 -0.73
CA THR A 454 -23.23 -19.75 -0.39
C THR A 454 -22.20 -19.89 -1.50
N ASP A 455 -22.55 -19.50 -2.72
CA ASP A 455 -21.65 -19.47 -3.87
C ASP A 455 -21.28 -18.03 -4.23
N PRO A 456 -19.99 -17.65 -4.22
CA PRO A 456 -19.56 -16.35 -4.68
C PRO A 456 -19.99 -15.98 -6.10
N ALA A 457 -20.20 -16.96 -6.98
CA ALA A 457 -20.68 -16.72 -8.34
C ALA A 457 -22.13 -16.23 -8.39
N ALA A 458 -22.89 -16.39 -7.31
CA ALA A 458 -24.26 -15.89 -7.20
C ALA A 458 -24.37 -14.40 -6.81
N LEU A 459 -23.27 -13.73 -6.52
CA LEU A 459 -23.25 -12.27 -6.29
C LEU A 459 -23.55 -11.53 -7.59
N GLU A 460 -24.49 -10.58 -7.53
CA GLU A 460 -24.89 -9.78 -8.71
C GLU A 460 -23.85 -8.72 -9.09
N ASP A 461 -23.32 -7.99 -8.13
CA ASP A 461 -22.27 -6.95 -8.32
C ASP A 461 -21.23 -7.04 -7.19
N PRO A 462 -20.24 -7.94 -7.31
CA PRO A 462 -19.23 -8.09 -6.28
C PRO A 462 -18.37 -6.83 -6.14
N ALA A 463 -18.20 -6.35 -4.91
CA ALA A 463 -17.28 -5.28 -4.61
C ALA A 463 -15.83 -5.74 -4.81
N LEU A 464 -15.09 -5.06 -5.69
CA LEU A 464 -13.70 -5.37 -6.02
C LEU A 464 -12.73 -4.66 -5.05
N LEU A 465 -12.82 -4.97 -3.78
CA LEU A 465 -11.84 -4.53 -2.77
C LEU A 465 -10.67 -5.49 -2.62
N ARG A 466 -10.87 -6.69 -3.06
CA ARG A 466 -9.96 -7.82 -2.90
C ARG A 466 -9.61 -8.37 -4.26
N THR A 467 -8.38 -8.84 -4.41
CA THR A 467 -7.98 -9.59 -5.60
C THR A 467 -8.84 -10.85 -5.73
N ASP A 468 -9.44 -11.07 -6.88
CA ASP A 468 -10.13 -12.33 -7.14
C ASP A 468 -9.12 -13.45 -7.41
N LEU A 469 -8.89 -14.28 -6.39
CA LEU A 469 -7.93 -15.39 -6.46
C LEU A 469 -8.41 -16.52 -7.39
N ARG A 470 -9.71 -16.54 -7.79
CA ARG A 470 -10.23 -17.54 -8.75
C ARG A 470 -9.72 -17.29 -10.17
N GLU A 471 -9.33 -16.05 -10.51
CA GLU A 471 -8.68 -15.75 -11.80
C GLU A 471 -7.22 -16.21 -11.85
N HIS A 472 -6.65 -16.55 -10.71
CA HIS A 472 -5.32 -17.14 -10.59
C HIS A 472 -5.53 -18.66 -10.56
N SER A 473 -5.48 -19.31 -11.74
CA SER A 473 -5.53 -20.76 -11.78
C SER A 473 -4.25 -21.29 -11.10
N PHE A 474 -4.41 -21.81 -9.89
CA PHE A 474 -3.34 -22.55 -9.21
C PHE A 474 -2.97 -23.87 -9.93
N SER A 475 -3.71 -24.23 -10.99
CA SER A 475 -3.61 -25.49 -11.73
C SER A 475 -2.40 -25.60 -12.66
N GLU A 476 -1.69 -24.51 -12.96
CA GLU A 476 -0.53 -24.57 -13.85
C GLU A 476 0.77 -24.94 -13.13
N PHE A 477 0.78 -24.96 -11.82
CA PHE A 477 1.87 -25.53 -11.03
C PHE A 477 1.40 -26.81 -10.36
N ALA A 478 1.08 -27.83 -11.19
CA ALA A 478 1.05 -29.19 -10.67
C ALA A 478 2.41 -29.45 -10.03
N LEU A 479 2.44 -29.49 -8.71
CA LEU A 479 3.59 -29.87 -7.92
C LEU A 479 4.06 -31.25 -8.43
N SER A 480 5.17 -31.30 -9.12
CA SER A 480 5.95 -32.54 -9.10
C SER A 480 6.16 -32.89 -7.64
N PRO A 481 5.83 -34.10 -7.21
CA PRO A 481 5.97 -34.49 -5.82
C PRO A 481 7.44 -34.37 -5.42
N LEU A 482 7.78 -33.29 -4.71
CA LEU A 482 9.09 -33.10 -4.07
C LEU A 482 9.29 -34.06 -2.88
N HIS A 483 8.45 -35.08 -2.77
CA HIS A 483 8.52 -36.15 -1.77
C HIS A 483 8.57 -37.52 -2.43
N GLU A 484 9.47 -37.73 -3.37
CA GLU A 484 10.03 -39.06 -3.50
C GLU A 484 11.41 -39.07 -2.81
N ALA A 485 11.41 -39.77 -1.70
CA ALA A 485 12.46 -40.14 -0.81
C ALA A 485 13.89 -40.01 -1.36
N VAL A 486 14.72 -39.28 -0.65
CA VAL A 486 16.13 -39.58 -0.57
C VAL A 486 16.23 -40.95 0.14
N PRO A 487 16.67 -42.02 -0.49
CA PRO A 487 17.00 -43.28 0.22
C PRO A 487 18.12 -42.99 1.19
N ALA A 488 18.02 -43.59 2.37
CA ALA A 488 18.96 -43.53 3.47
C ALA A 488 20.41 -43.92 3.10
#